data_dd2032c95deed2cf387a1f4985e4e464
#
_entry.id   dd2032c95deed2cf387a1f4985e4e464
#
_cell.length_a   1.000
_cell.length_b   1.000
_cell.length_c   1.000
_cell.angle_alpha   90.00
_cell.angle_beta   90.00
_cell.angle_gamma   90.00
#
_symmetry.space_group_name_H-M   'P 1'
#
loop_
_entity.id
_entity.type
_entity.pdbx_description
1 polymer ?
#
loop_
_entity_poly.entity_id
_entity_poly.type
_entity_poly.pdbx_seq_one_letter_code
_entity_poly.pdbx_strand_id
1 'polypeptide(L)'
;IVTYGPYSTYRLNDKMDVIQTRIETVNFFIKDVERDLNNGVYIAGFRTLLSFNQFIATNGTFLDNVNERFKESFLNGTIKQQPLGLMKDSTFTDWANKISTEANKIDINFNFKINDVKLNQSDPWSVVIGLNLSLDIRDKRNTSYWLRDRYLTNTISIVGFEDPLYVVNSKGRVTNIVRRTNITNFVVNGKVDNLLIHTNNSYYIAHNDSPSFLMRFEGNLGNSTFGIESLANLAKFQQAGLTLKDRSIVDYIYFGTQSTTNYRINKTPDWFKMDEGHLYVYQVNGTTCVPSECYTS
;
A
#
# COMPACT_ATOMS: atom_id res chain seq x y z
N ILE A 1 38.43 29.17 61.87
CA ILE A 1 37.13 28.60 61.41
C ILE A 1 37.16 28.56 59.92
N VAL A 2 37.40 27.39 59.35
CA VAL A 2 37.36 27.20 57.91
C VAL A 2 35.91 26.94 57.54
N THR A 3 35.26 27.85 56.79
CA THR A 3 33.90 27.70 56.31
C THR A 3 33.90 26.83 55.02
N TYR A 4 33.49 25.60 55.15
CA TYR A 4 33.33 24.62 54.07
C TYR A 4 32.00 24.78 53.32
N GLY A 5 31.25 25.88 53.53
CA GLY A 5 29.89 26.07 52.98
C GLY A 5 29.75 26.29 51.46
N PRO A 6 30.59 27.10 50.79
CA PRO A 6 30.36 27.40 49.37
C PRO A 6 30.79 26.31 48.41
N TYR A 7 31.77 25.50 48.72
CA TYR A 7 32.28 24.44 47.85
C TYR A 7 31.33 23.23 47.70
N SER A 8 30.54 22.92 48.71
CA SER A 8 29.57 21.81 48.64
C SER A 8 28.33 22.18 47.84
N THR A 9 27.88 23.42 47.95
CA THR A 9 26.74 23.94 47.13
C THR A 9 27.12 24.08 45.65
N TYR A 10 28.34 24.50 45.32
CA TYR A 10 28.81 24.60 43.93
C TYR A 10 28.88 23.22 43.28
N ARG A 11 29.43 22.20 43.94
CA ARG A 11 29.46 20.82 43.42
C ARG A 11 28.08 20.18 43.29
N LEU A 12 27.12 20.55 44.12
CA LEU A 12 25.74 20.05 44.03
C LEU A 12 25.01 20.70 42.82
N ASN A 13 25.20 21.99 42.61
CA ASN A 13 24.62 22.69 41.44
C ASN A 13 25.20 22.15 40.14
N ASP A 14 26.54 22.01 40.02
CA ASP A 14 27.16 21.41 38.84
C ASP A 14 26.66 19.97 38.54
N LYS A 15 26.44 19.16 39.56
CA LYS A 15 25.87 17.82 39.39
C LYS A 15 24.41 17.87 38.96
N MET A 16 23.62 18.80 39.49
CA MET A 16 22.22 18.96 39.10
C MET A 16 22.11 19.44 37.65
N ASP A 17 22.94 20.40 37.22
CA ASP A 17 22.97 20.89 35.85
C ASP A 17 23.36 19.77 34.88
N VAL A 18 24.32 18.95 35.20
CA VAL A 18 24.70 17.77 34.37
C VAL A 18 23.57 16.75 34.30
N ILE A 19 22.85 16.47 35.35
CA ILE A 19 21.72 15.55 35.39
C ILE A 19 20.56 16.14 34.54
N GLN A 20 20.24 17.42 34.72
CA GLN A 20 19.20 18.08 33.95
C GLN A 20 19.49 18.06 32.45
N THR A 21 20.70 18.47 32.06
CA THR A 21 21.13 18.42 30.65
C THR A 21 21.01 17.00 30.08
N ARG A 22 21.31 15.99 30.88
CA ARG A 22 21.21 14.60 30.45
C ARG A 22 19.77 14.14 30.25
N ILE A 23 18.87 14.51 31.19
CA ILE A 23 17.42 14.26 31.08
C ILE A 23 16.86 14.93 29.84
N GLU A 24 17.23 16.17 29.54
CA GLU A 24 16.83 16.91 28.35
C GLU A 24 17.32 16.20 27.07
N THR A 25 18.58 15.74 27.05
CA THR A 25 19.15 14.97 25.93
C THR A 25 18.31 13.71 25.64
N VAL A 26 17.97 12.94 26.68
CA VAL A 26 17.13 11.74 26.52
C VAL A 26 15.73 12.09 26.05
N ASN A 27 15.14 13.17 26.55
CA ASN A 27 13.82 13.62 26.11
C ASN A 27 13.81 14.07 24.65
N PHE A 28 14.84 14.76 24.17
CA PHE A 28 14.99 15.09 22.75
C PHE A 28 15.14 13.84 21.89
N PHE A 29 16.00 12.91 22.34
CA PHE A 29 16.18 11.64 21.64
C PHE A 29 14.87 10.86 21.52
N ILE A 30 14.03 10.78 22.56
CA ILE A 30 12.73 10.10 22.53
C ILE A 30 11.83 10.70 21.44
N LYS A 31 11.75 12.04 21.36
CA LYS A 31 10.93 12.72 20.33
C LYS A 31 11.44 12.43 18.92
N ASP A 32 12.75 12.46 18.71
CA ASP A 32 13.37 12.15 17.43
C ASP A 32 13.15 10.70 17.02
N VAL A 33 13.30 9.76 17.96
CA VAL A 33 13.01 8.34 17.73
C VAL A 33 11.57 8.09 17.31
N GLU A 34 10.59 8.70 17.97
CA GLU A 34 9.18 8.53 17.62
C GLU A 34 8.91 8.98 16.17
N ARG A 35 9.49 10.11 15.76
CA ARG A 35 9.41 10.61 14.39
C ARG A 35 10.11 9.67 13.40
N ASP A 36 11.32 9.24 13.72
CA ASP A 36 12.14 8.43 12.84
C ASP A 36 11.57 7.00 12.69
N LEU A 37 11.03 6.42 13.74
CA LEU A 37 10.31 5.14 13.65
C LEU A 37 9.08 5.26 12.73
N ASN A 38 8.33 6.36 12.84
CA ASN A 38 7.17 6.59 11.98
C ASN A 38 7.56 6.71 10.50
N ASN A 39 8.64 7.43 10.20
CA ASN A 39 9.22 7.50 8.86
C ASN A 39 9.70 6.13 8.38
N GLY A 40 10.32 5.34 9.27
CA GLY A 40 10.76 3.98 9.00
C GLY A 40 9.60 3.06 8.63
N VAL A 41 8.45 3.17 9.30
CA VAL A 41 7.23 2.41 8.95
C VAL A 41 6.75 2.75 7.54
N TYR A 42 6.72 4.04 7.21
CA TYR A 42 6.29 4.48 5.87
C TYR A 42 7.24 3.96 4.78
N ILE A 43 8.54 4.18 4.94
CA ILE A 43 9.54 3.83 3.92
C ILE A 43 9.62 2.31 3.73
N ALA A 44 9.74 1.54 4.82
CA ALA A 44 9.78 0.08 4.74
C ALA A 44 8.49 -0.49 4.16
N GLY A 45 7.33 0.05 4.54
CA GLY A 45 6.04 -0.37 4.02
C GLY A 45 5.86 -0.09 2.53
N PHE A 46 6.21 1.11 2.09
CA PHE A 46 6.16 1.48 0.68
C PHE A 46 7.07 0.57 -0.17
N ARG A 47 8.30 0.32 0.29
CA ARG A 47 9.23 -0.59 -0.39
C ARG A 47 8.75 -2.03 -0.39
N THR A 48 8.09 -2.49 0.68
CA THR A 48 7.48 -3.82 0.72
C THR A 48 6.42 -3.98 -0.36
N LEU A 49 5.51 -3.00 -0.53
CA LEU A 49 4.49 -3.04 -1.58
C LEU A 49 5.10 -3.00 -2.99
N LEU A 50 6.14 -2.21 -3.21
CA LEU A 50 6.89 -2.22 -4.48
C LEU A 50 7.56 -3.57 -4.72
N SER A 51 8.11 -4.18 -3.68
CA SER A 51 8.74 -5.51 -3.76
C SER A 51 7.73 -6.59 -4.10
N PHE A 52 6.48 -6.47 -3.67
CA PHE A 52 5.40 -7.37 -4.07
C PHE A 52 5.14 -7.30 -5.57
N ASN A 53 5.02 -6.09 -6.13
CA ASN A 53 4.86 -5.93 -7.58
C ASN A 53 6.04 -6.54 -8.34
N GLN A 54 7.28 -6.29 -7.90
CA GLN A 54 8.47 -6.87 -8.52
C GLN A 54 8.49 -8.41 -8.41
N PHE A 55 8.15 -8.95 -7.24
CA PHE A 55 8.09 -10.40 -7.01
C PHE A 55 7.07 -11.06 -7.94
N ILE A 56 5.86 -10.49 -8.04
CA ILE A 56 4.80 -10.98 -8.92
C ILE A 56 5.21 -10.87 -10.39
N ALA A 57 5.81 -9.75 -10.80
CA ALA A 57 6.28 -9.58 -12.19
C ALA A 57 7.35 -10.58 -12.57
N THR A 58 8.25 -10.92 -11.63
CA THR A 58 9.32 -11.88 -11.86
C THR A 58 8.83 -13.33 -11.86
N ASN A 59 7.95 -13.70 -10.92
CA ASN A 59 7.51 -15.08 -10.75
C ASN A 59 6.24 -15.42 -11.57
N GLY A 60 5.48 -14.43 -12.02
CA GLY A 60 4.23 -14.62 -12.76
C GLY A 60 3.09 -15.23 -11.95
N THR A 61 3.15 -15.16 -10.62
CA THR A 61 2.16 -15.77 -9.70
C THR A 61 1.72 -14.79 -8.63
N PHE A 62 0.48 -14.94 -8.17
CA PHE A 62 -0.05 -14.18 -7.03
C PHE A 62 0.64 -14.59 -5.72
N LEU A 63 0.50 -13.74 -4.71
CA LEU A 63 0.91 -14.05 -3.34
C LEU A 63 -0.10 -15.02 -2.71
N ASP A 64 0.37 -15.86 -1.82
CA ASP A 64 -0.46 -16.83 -1.09
C ASP A 64 -1.23 -16.20 0.08
N ASN A 65 -0.63 -15.23 0.76
CA ASN A 65 -1.22 -14.46 1.86
C ASN A 65 -0.52 -13.11 1.98
N VAL A 66 -1.22 -12.04 1.63
CA VAL A 66 -0.65 -10.68 1.61
C VAL A 66 -0.18 -10.25 2.99
N ASN A 67 -0.94 -10.52 4.05
CA ASN A 67 -0.59 -10.07 5.39
C ASN A 67 0.67 -10.77 5.92
N GLU A 68 0.79 -12.08 5.73
CA GLU A 68 1.98 -12.83 6.14
C GLU A 68 3.20 -12.43 5.33
N ARG A 69 3.05 -12.30 4.01
CA ARG A 69 4.15 -11.86 3.14
C ARG A 69 4.55 -10.42 3.45
N PHE A 70 3.59 -9.57 3.82
CA PHE A 70 3.90 -8.20 4.25
C PHE A 70 4.74 -8.20 5.52
N LYS A 71 4.32 -8.94 6.54
CA LYS A 71 5.06 -9.06 7.80
C LYS A 71 6.47 -9.60 7.57
N GLU A 72 6.61 -10.67 6.78
CA GLU A 72 7.91 -11.27 6.43
C GLU A 72 8.81 -10.26 5.70
N SER A 73 8.30 -9.61 4.66
CA SER A 73 9.08 -8.67 3.85
C SER A 73 9.42 -7.40 4.62
N PHE A 74 8.48 -6.84 5.35
CA PHE A 74 8.65 -5.63 6.13
C PHE A 74 9.72 -5.77 7.23
N LEU A 75 9.78 -6.95 7.87
CA LEU A 75 10.72 -7.22 8.97
C LEU A 75 12.04 -7.83 8.50
N ASN A 76 12.00 -8.77 7.55
CA ASN A 76 13.15 -9.60 7.19
C ASN A 76 13.65 -9.35 5.76
N GLY A 77 12.89 -8.60 4.94
CA GLY A 77 13.28 -8.33 3.55
C GLY A 77 13.17 -9.54 2.62
N THR A 78 12.31 -10.52 2.94
CA THR A 78 12.15 -11.77 2.18
C THR A 78 10.68 -12.04 1.85
N ILE A 79 10.43 -12.82 0.81
CA ILE A 79 9.15 -13.49 0.53
C ILE A 79 9.44 -14.99 0.40
N LYS A 80 8.80 -15.84 1.22
CA LYS A 80 9.07 -17.29 1.26
C LYS A 80 10.57 -17.57 1.40
N GLN A 81 11.24 -16.83 2.27
CA GLN A 81 12.69 -16.88 2.53
C GLN A 81 13.57 -16.45 1.33
N GLN A 82 12.99 -16.01 0.23
CA GLN A 82 13.74 -15.45 -0.90
C GLN A 82 14.01 -13.96 -0.66
N PRO A 83 15.27 -13.51 -0.72
CA PRO A 83 15.62 -12.12 -0.47
C PRO A 83 15.09 -11.20 -1.56
N LEU A 84 14.59 -10.04 -1.15
CA LEU A 84 14.05 -9.00 -2.04
C LEU A 84 15.09 -7.90 -2.22
N GLY A 85 15.48 -7.63 -3.46
CA GLY A 85 16.50 -6.62 -3.77
C GLY A 85 16.15 -5.22 -3.27
N LEU A 86 14.88 -4.81 -3.38
CA LEU A 86 14.41 -3.50 -2.92
C LEU A 86 14.38 -3.35 -1.39
N MET A 87 14.37 -4.47 -0.66
CA MET A 87 14.33 -4.48 0.81
C MET A 87 15.71 -4.54 1.45
N LYS A 88 16.77 -4.70 0.67
CA LYS A 88 18.14 -4.75 1.19
C LYS A 88 18.45 -3.47 1.98
N ASP A 89 18.91 -3.62 3.22
CA ASP A 89 19.26 -2.53 4.16
C ASP A 89 18.13 -1.50 4.41
N SER A 90 16.86 -1.92 4.17
CA SER A 90 15.69 -1.06 4.14
C SER A 90 14.46 -1.65 4.81
N THR A 91 14.62 -2.75 5.53
CA THR A 91 13.57 -3.30 6.38
C THR A 91 13.31 -2.39 7.58
N PHE A 92 12.16 -2.54 8.22
CA PHE A 92 11.91 -1.82 9.47
C PHE A 92 12.92 -2.22 10.57
N THR A 93 13.33 -3.48 10.60
CA THR A 93 14.36 -3.96 11.52
C THR A 93 15.72 -3.27 11.28
N ASP A 94 16.11 -3.10 10.01
CA ASP A 94 17.34 -2.37 9.67
C ASP A 94 17.26 -0.91 10.12
N TRP A 95 16.10 -0.28 9.93
CA TRP A 95 15.86 1.09 10.36
C TRP A 95 15.97 1.23 11.87
N ALA A 96 15.31 0.38 12.63
CA ALA A 96 15.37 0.39 14.10
C ALA A 96 16.79 0.10 14.62
N ASN A 97 17.55 -0.79 13.98
CA ASN A 97 18.94 -1.07 14.32
C ASN A 97 19.85 0.14 14.04
N LYS A 98 19.60 0.91 12.98
CA LYS A 98 20.32 2.18 12.73
C LYS A 98 20.08 3.18 13.86
N ILE A 99 18.82 3.34 14.31
CA ILE A 99 18.49 4.19 15.46
C ILE A 99 19.25 3.70 16.72
N SER A 100 19.30 2.39 16.97
CA SER A 100 20.04 1.81 18.11
C SER A 100 21.55 2.14 18.03
N THR A 101 22.12 2.10 16.83
CA THR A 101 23.53 2.45 16.60
C THR A 101 23.80 3.92 16.91
N GLU A 102 22.95 4.82 16.46
CA GLU A 102 23.08 6.26 16.73
C GLU A 102 22.85 6.58 18.22
N ALA A 103 21.88 5.95 18.86
CA ALA A 103 21.65 6.06 20.31
C ALA A 103 22.90 5.72 21.13
N ASN A 104 23.58 4.65 20.74
CA ASN A 104 24.79 4.19 21.43
C ASN A 104 25.94 5.23 21.40
N LYS A 105 26.02 6.06 20.36
CA LYS A 105 27.03 7.13 20.24
C LYS A 105 26.83 8.26 21.23
N ILE A 106 25.61 8.44 21.73
CA ILE A 106 25.26 9.45 22.73
C ILE A 106 24.98 8.85 24.12
N ASP A 107 25.53 7.68 24.39
CA ASP A 107 25.38 6.94 25.66
C ASP A 107 23.94 6.59 26.04
N ILE A 108 23.09 6.32 25.03
CA ILE A 108 21.72 5.84 25.20
C ILE A 108 21.63 4.40 24.72
N ASN A 109 21.06 3.53 25.55
CA ASN A 109 20.63 2.19 25.14
C ASN A 109 19.21 2.27 24.60
N PHE A 110 19.04 1.94 23.33
CA PHE A 110 17.76 1.84 22.67
C PHE A 110 17.48 0.40 22.30
N ASN A 111 16.46 -0.18 22.94
CA ASN A 111 15.96 -1.52 22.64
C ASN A 111 14.52 -1.43 22.18
N PHE A 112 14.15 -2.31 21.27
CA PHE A 112 12.79 -2.40 20.77
C PHE A 112 12.37 -3.85 20.62
N LYS A 113 11.06 -4.09 20.75
CA LYS A 113 10.43 -5.37 20.47
C LYS A 113 9.21 -5.11 19.60
N ILE A 114 9.15 -5.77 18.45
CA ILE A 114 7.99 -5.73 17.58
C ILE A 114 6.99 -6.76 18.09
N ASN A 115 5.79 -6.31 18.45
CA ASN A 115 4.72 -7.15 18.98
C ASN A 115 3.79 -7.62 17.84
N ASP A 116 3.43 -6.72 16.92
CA ASP A 116 2.55 -7.05 15.79
C ASP A 116 2.75 -6.07 14.63
N VAL A 117 2.51 -6.57 13.41
CA VAL A 117 2.49 -5.78 12.16
C VAL A 117 1.22 -6.17 11.40
N LYS A 118 0.43 -5.20 11.01
CA LYS A 118 -0.79 -5.38 10.22
C LYS A 118 -0.80 -4.50 8.99
N LEU A 119 -1.27 -5.06 7.89
CA LEU A 119 -1.57 -4.33 6.67
C LEU A 119 -3.07 -4.42 6.41
N ASN A 120 -3.74 -3.28 6.34
CA ASN A 120 -5.18 -3.19 6.08
C ASN A 120 -5.45 -2.19 4.96
N GLN A 121 -6.59 -2.34 4.30
CA GLN A 121 -7.10 -1.31 3.41
C GLN A 121 -8.22 -0.56 4.13
N SER A 122 -8.16 0.77 4.17
CA SER A 122 -9.10 1.63 4.90
C SER A 122 -9.98 2.47 3.98
N ASP A 123 -9.58 2.60 2.74
CA ASP A 123 -10.32 3.25 1.67
C ASP A 123 -9.88 2.66 0.31
N PRO A 124 -10.62 2.93 -0.79
CA PRO A 124 -10.28 2.37 -2.10
C PRO A 124 -8.89 2.74 -2.64
N TRP A 125 -8.29 3.84 -2.16
CA TRP A 125 -7.08 4.44 -2.75
C TRP A 125 -5.86 4.39 -1.85
N SER A 126 -5.97 3.81 -0.66
CA SER A 126 -4.86 3.71 0.27
C SER A 126 -4.90 2.46 1.12
N VAL A 127 -3.72 2.06 1.57
CA VAL A 127 -3.52 1.00 2.56
C VAL A 127 -2.93 1.60 3.82
N VAL A 128 -3.22 0.97 4.97
CA VAL A 128 -2.73 1.40 6.28
C VAL A 128 -1.87 0.31 6.88
N ILE A 129 -0.69 0.69 7.32
CA ILE A 129 0.21 -0.16 8.09
C ILE A 129 0.04 0.20 9.55
N GLY A 130 -0.26 -0.79 10.37
CA GLY A 130 -0.25 -0.72 11.83
C GLY A 130 0.93 -1.50 12.39
N LEU A 131 1.74 -0.85 13.20
CA LEU A 131 2.88 -1.45 13.89
C LEU A 131 2.74 -1.27 15.39
N ASN A 132 2.68 -2.38 16.12
CA ASN A 132 2.73 -2.39 17.59
C ASN A 132 4.13 -2.78 18.05
N LEU A 133 4.75 -1.92 18.84
CA LEU A 133 6.10 -2.16 19.35
C LEU A 133 6.25 -1.66 20.80
N SER A 134 7.12 -2.33 21.54
CA SER A 134 7.55 -1.91 22.87
C SER A 134 8.94 -1.29 22.76
N LEU A 135 9.12 -0.11 23.34
CA LEU A 135 10.36 0.65 23.36
C LEU A 135 10.93 0.69 24.77
N ASP A 136 12.23 0.42 24.90
CA ASP A 136 12.99 0.54 26.14
C ASP A 136 14.23 1.43 25.88
N ILE A 137 14.18 2.64 26.39
CA ILE A 137 15.23 3.65 26.22
C ILE A 137 15.82 3.96 27.58
N ARG A 138 17.13 3.76 27.73
CA ARG A 138 17.84 3.96 29.01
C ARG A 138 19.11 4.75 28.78
N ASP A 139 19.32 5.73 29.64
CA ASP A 139 20.63 6.37 29.79
C ASP A 139 21.65 5.39 30.37
N LYS A 140 22.84 5.25 29.77
CA LYS A 140 23.91 4.36 30.29
C LYS A 140 24.40 4.75 31.66
N ARG A 141 24.20 5.99 32.09
CA ARG A 141 24.56 6.48 33.42
C ARG A 141 23.44 6.27 34.44
N ASN A 142 22.34 5.59 34.06
CA ASN A 142 21.16 5.33 34.88
C ASN A 142 20.49 6.60 35.45
N THR A 143 20.60 7.73 34.77
CA THR A 143 19.95 8.98 35.18
C THR A 143 18.48 9.03 34.77
N SER A 144 18.10 8.32 33.69
CA SER A 144 16.73 8.26 33.21
C SER A 144 16.46 6.99 32.42
N TYR A 145 15.21 6.57 32.46
CA TYR A 145 14.73 5.50 31.62
C TYR A 145 13.29 5.80 31.12
N TRP A 146 12.93 5.24 29.96
CA TRP A 146 11.63 5.36 29.36
C TRP A 146 11.24 4.02 28.76
N LEU A 147 10.12 3.46 29.21
CA LEU A 147 9.56 2.20 28.75
C LEU A 147 8.12 2.42 28.34
N ARG A 148 7.79 2.17 27.09
CA ARG A 148 6.43 2.34 26.57
C ARG A 148 6.14 1.45 25.38
N ASP A 149 4.87 1.02 25.32
CA ASP A 149 4.28 0.47 24.12
C ASP A 149 3.81 1.60 23.20
N ARG A 150 4.03 1.42 21.91
CA ARG A 150 3.63 2.36 20.87
C ARG A 150 2.89 1.63 19.75
N TYR A 151 1.81 2.25 19.30
CA TYR A 151 1.13 1.85 18.09
C TYR A 151 1.32 2.95 17.04
N LEU A 152 2.07 2.62 15.99
CA LEU A 152 2.35 3.51 14.87
C LEU A 152 1.44 3.14 13.71
N THR A 153 0.90 4.14 13.02
CA THR A 153 0.09 3.95 11.82
C THR A 153 0.60 4.84 10.71
N ASN A 154 0.67 4.27 9.50
CA ASN A 154 1.02 5.01 8.31
C ASN A 154 0.11 4.62 7.16
N THR A 155 -0.31 5.62 6.39
CA THR A 155 -1.13 5.44 5.21
C THR A 155 -0.27 5.59 3.96
N ILE A 156 -0.40 4.65 3.02
CA ILE A 156 0.30 4.65 1.74
C ILE A 156 -0.76 4.69 0.64
N SER A 157 -0.67 5.70 -0.24
CA SER A 157 -1.50 5.75 -1.45
C SER A 157 -1.13 4.61 -2.39
N ILE A 158 -2.15 3.92 -2.93
CA ILE A 158 -1.94 2.89 -3.96
C ILE A 158 -1.87 3.47 -5.38
N VAL A 159 -2.16 4.77 -5.53
CA VAL A 159 -2.05 5.43 -6.83
C VAL A 159 -0.59 5.46 -7.27
N GLY A 160 -0.34 4.96 -8.46
CA GLY A 160 1.02 4.81 -9.01
C GLY A 160 1.59 3.39 -8.90
N PHE A 161 0.96 2.48 -8.15
CA PHE A 161 1.37 1.07 -8.12
C PHE A 161 0.83 0.31 -9.34
N GLU A 162 1.54 -0.72 -9.77
CA GLU A 162 1.07 -1.66 -10.78
C GLU A 162 -0.03 -2.57 -10.21
N ASP A 163 -1.02 -2.87 -11.05
CA ASP A 163 -2.06 -3.82 -10.69
C ASP A 163 -1.61 -5.26 -10.97
N PRO A 164 -1.48 -6.10 -9.93
CA PRO A 164 -1.03 -7.48 -10.10
C PRO A 164 -1.97 -8.34 -10.96
N LEU A 165 -3.26 -8.02 -11.05
CA LEU A 165 -4.19 -8.76 -11.91
C LEU A 165 -3.78 -8.71 -13.38
N TYR A 166 -3.35 -7.54 -13.86
CA TYR A 166 -2.88 -7.38 -15.24
C TYR A 166 -1.58 -8.15 -15.48
N VAL A 167 -0.62 -7.99 -14.57
CA VAL A 167 0.71 -8.62 -14.69
C VAL A 167 0.59 -10.14 -14.77
N VAL A 168 -0.09 -10.77 -13.83
CA VAL A 168 -0.21 -12.23 -13.78
C VAL A 168 -1.02 -12.78 -14.97
N ASN A 169 -2.20 -12.20 -15.24
CA ASN A 169 -3.10 -12.71 -16.27
C ASN A 169 -2.62 -12.48 -17.70
N SER A 170 -1.74 -11.49 -17.91
CA SER A 170 -1.10 -11.24 -19.20
C SER A 170 0.28 -11.89 -19.34
N LYS A 171 0.77 -12.59 -18.31
CA LYS A 171 2.14 -13.12 -18.23
C LYS A 171 3.19 -12.02 -18.40
N GLY A 172 2.98 -10.89 -17.75
CA GLY A 172 3.87 -9.73 -17.81
C GLY A 172 3.83 -8.90 -19.10
N ARG A 173 2.95 -9.25 -20.07
CA ARG A 173 2.90 -8.55 -21.37
C ARG A 173 2.12 -7.24 -21.35
N VAL A 174 1.16 -7.13 -20.43
CA VAL A 174 0.35 -5.91 -20.24
C VAL A 174 0.40 -5.56 -18.76
N THR A 175 0.77 -4.32 -18.47
CA THR A 175 0.72 -3.74 -17.12
C THR A 175 -0.35 -2.66 -17.08
N ASN A 176 -0.93 -2.45 -15.92
CA ASN A 176 -1.79 -1.32 -15.65
C ASN A 176 -1.41 -0.69 -14.32
N ILE A 177 -1.26 0.64 -14.34
CA ILE A 177 -0.92 1.41 -13.14
C ILE A 177 -2.21 1.97 -12.56
N VAL A 178 -2.40 1.82 -11.26
CA VAL A 178 -3.57 2.37 -10.56
C VAL A 178 -3.58 3.89 -10.67
N ARG A 179 -4.55 4.41 -11.43
CA ARG A 179 -4.80 5.84 -11.62
C ARG A 179 -6.28 6.11 -11.46
N ARG A 180 -6.61 6.95 -10.52
CA ARG A 180 -8.00 7.33 -10.30
C ARG A 180 -8.50 8.18 -11.46
N THR A 181 -9.72 7.90 -11.95
CA THR A 181 -10.38 8.74 -12.96
C THR A 181 -10.85 10.07 -12.36
N ASN A 182 -10.82 11.11 -13.19
CA ASN A 182 -11.51 12.37 -12.93
C ASN A 182 -12.84 12.48 -13.71
N ILE A 183 -13.20 11.43 -14.46
CA ILE A 183 -14.42 11.40 -15.25
C ILE A 183 -15.59 11.05 -14.32
N THR A 184 -16.60 11.91 -14.29
CA THR A 184 -17.84 11.72 -13.52
C THR A 184 -19.02 11.32 -14.39
N ASN A 185 -18.99 11.67 -15.70
CA ASN A 185 -20.01 11.35 -16.66
C ASN A 185 -19.39 10.57 -17.82
N PHE A 186 -19.60 9.26 -17.85
CA PHE A 186 -19.05 8.37 -18.87
C PHE A 186 -19.79 8.47 -20.20
N VAL A 187 -21.11 8.69 -20.13
CA VAL A 187 -21.97 8.88 -21.29
C VAL A 187 -22.65 10.24 -21.21
N VAL A 188 -22.50 11.06 -22.24
CA VAL A 188 -23.08 12.40 -22.33
C VAL A 188 -23.85 12.54 -23.62
N ASN A 189 -25.17 12.75 -23.54
CA ASN A 189 -26.05 12.88 -24.72
C ASN A 189 -25.90 11.71 -25.74
N GLY A 190 -25.79 10.48 -25.24
CA GLY A 190 -25.60 9.28 -26.06
C GLY A 190 -24.23 9.17 -26.72
N LYS A 191 -23.25 10.00 -26.34
CA LYS A 191 -21.85 9.89 -26.76
C LYS A 191 -21.03 9.17 -25.71
N VAL A 192 -20.17 8.27 -26.14
CA VAL A 192 -19.32 7.39 -25.30
C VAL A 192 -17.85 7.83 -25.24
N ASP A 193 -17.55 9.07 -25.66
CA ASP A 193 -16.17 9.57 -25.75
C ASP A 193 -15.44 9.48 -24.41
N ASN A 194 -16.09 9.88 -23.31
CA ASN A 194 -15.52 9.81 -21.97
C ASN A 194 -15.28 8.36 -21.52
N LEU A 195 -16.19 7.44 -21.88
CA LEU A 195 -16.02 6.02 -21.60
C LEU A 195 -14.81 5.44 -22.35
N LEU A 196 -14.63 5.84 -23.62
CA LEU A 196 -13.45 5.46 -24.40
C LEU A 196 -12.15 6.07 -23.83
N ILE A 197 -12.19 7.33 -23.41
CA ILE A 197 -11.04 7.98 -22.74
C ILE A 197 -10.68 7.23 -21.45
N HIS A 198 -11.67 6.87 -20.63
CA HIS A 198 -11.48 6.10 -19.40
C HIS A 198 -10.80 4.76 -19.71
N THR A 199 -11.32 4.01 -20.68
CA THR A 199 -10.80 2.70 -21.07
C THR A 199 -9.39 2.79 -21.67
N ASN A 200 -9.17 3.76 -22.59
CA ASN A 200 -7.88 3.92 -23.26
C ASN A 200 -6.74 4.26 -22.30
N ASN A 201 -7.04 5.00 -21.24
CA ASN A 201 -6.08 5.34 -20.18
C ASN A 201 -6.05 4.30 -19.06
N SER A 202 -6.96 3.31 -19.11
CA SER A 202 -7.11 2.26 -18.10
C SER A 202 -7.21 2.85 -16.68
N TYR A 203 -8.05 3.86 -16.53
CA TYR A 203 -8.33 4.50 -15.23
C TYR A 203 -9.14 3.56 -14.33
N TYR A 204 -9.14 3.88 -13.05
CA TYR A 204 -9.86 3.16 -12.01
C TYR A 204 -10.98 4.00 -11.40
N ILE A 205 -12.07 3.32 -11.05
CA ILE A 205 -13.13 3.81 -10.16
C ILE A 205 -13.14 2.99 -8.88
N ALA A 206 -13.73 3.53 -7.81
CA ALA A 206 -14.07 2.76 -6.63
C ALA A 206 -15.43 2.10 -6.85
N HIS A 207 -15.52 0.78 -6.59
CA HIS A 207 -16.76 0.02 -6.70
C HIS A 207 -16.79 -1.15 -5.73
N ASN A 208 -17.88 -1.29 -4.97
CA ASN A 208 -17.97 -2.26 -3.87
C ASN A 208 -18.03 -3.72 -4.32
N ASP A 209 -18.44 -3.98 -5.57
CA ASP A 209 -18.49 -5.34 -6.11
C ASP A 209 -17.15 -5.83 -6.64
N SER A 210 -16.17 -4.94 -6.68
CA SER A 210 -14.83 -5.25 -7.16
C SER A 210 -13.85 -5.57 -6.01
N PRO A 211 -12.75 -6.28 -6.30
CA PRO A 211 -11.73 -6.58 -5.31
C PRO A 211 -10.96 -5.33 -4.88
N SER A 212 -10.56 -5.29 -3.61
CA SER A 212 -9.64 -4.28 -3.11
C SER A 212 -8.22 -4.49 -3.66
N PHE A 213 -7.37 -3.47 -3.57
CA PHE A 213 -6.00 -3.55 -4.05
C PHE A 213 -5.20 -4.71 -3.39
N LEU A 214 -5.38 -4.93 -2.09
CA LEU A 214 -4.72 -6.03 -1.39
C LEU A 214 -5.21 -7.40 -1.87
N MET A 215 -6.51 -7.55 -2.13
CA MET A 215 -7.08 -8.79 -2.67
C MET A 215 -6.52 -9.11 -4.07
N ARG A 216 -6.19 -8.10 -4.87
CA ARG A 216 -5.60 -8.28 -6.20
C ARG A 216 -4.21 -8.89 -6.14
N PHE A 217 -3.42 -8.67 -5.09
CA PHE A 217 -2.15 -9.36 -4.88
C PHE A 217 -2.29 -10.87 -4.67
N GLU A 218 -3.44 -11.30 -4.15
CA GLU A 218 -3.76 -12.72 -3.92
C GLU A 218 -4.52 -13.36 -5.10
N GLY A 219 -4.87 -12.57 -6.13
CA GLY A 219 -5.75 -13.01 -7.20
C GLY A 219 -7.19 -13.29 -6.73
N ASN A 220 -7.56 -12.75 -5.57
CA ASN A 220 -8.90 -12.83 -5.04
C ASN A 220 -9.78 -11.79 -5.71
N LEU A 221 -10.79 -12.23 -6.46
CA LEU A 221 -11.72 -11.41 -7.25
C LEU A 221 -13.05 -11.16 -6.53
N GLY A 222 -13.13 -11.46 -5.25
CA GLY A 222 -14.34 -11.24 -4.44
C GLY A 222 -14.60 -9.75 -4.18
N ASN A 223 -15.80 -9.46 -3.71
CA ASN A 223 -16.28 -8.11 -3.41
C ASN A 223 -15.60 -7.51 -2.19
N SER A 224 -15.39 -6.20 -2.22
CA SER A 224 -14.81 -5.44 -1.11
C SER A 224 -15.40 -4.05 -1.02
N THR A 225 -15.72 -3.60 0.18
CA THR A 225 -16.14 -2.20 0.43
C THR A 225 -15.09 -1.18 -0.02
N PHE A 226 -13.83 -1.61 -0.18
CA PHE A 226 -12.72 -0.81 -0.68
C PHE A 226 -12.26 -1.27 -2.07
N GLY A 227 -13.19 -1.84 -2.85
CA GLY A 227 -12.92 -2.34 -4.19
C GLY A 227 -12.57 -1.23 -5.16
N ILE A 228 -11.73 -1.59 -6.13
CA ILE A 228 -11.41 -0.76 -7.28
C ILE A 228 -11.53 -1.59 -8.56
N GLU A 229 -11.92 -0.95 -9.65
CA GLU A 229 -12.00 -1.59 -10.96
C GLU A 229 -11.57 -0.65 -12.07
N SER A 230 -11.15 -1.25 -13.17
CA SER A 230 -10.86 -0.57 -14.43
C SER A 230 -11.48 -1.31 -15.62
N LEU A 231 -11.56 -0.64 -16.75
CA LEU A 231 -11.94 -1.28 -17.99
C LEU A 231 -10.69 -1.71 -18.76
N ALA A 232 -10.59 -3.01 -19.04
CA ALA A 232 -9.45 -3.59 -19.76
C ALA A 232 -9.45 -3.10 -21.21
N ASN A 233 -8.38 -2.42 -21.62
CA ASN A 233 -8.18 -2.01 -23.00
C ASN A 233 -7.71 -3.20 -23.85
N LEU A 234 -8.65 -3.91 -24.48
CA LEU A 234 -8.33 -5.13 -25.21
C LEU A 234 -7.52 -4.88 -26.49
N ALA A 235 -7.50 -3.66 -27.01
CA ALA A 235 -6.58 -3.32 -28.09
C ALA A 235 -5.10 -3.44 -27.66
N LYS A 236 -4.75 -3.04 -26.43
CA LYS A 236 -3.41 -3.26 -25.88
C LYS A 236 -3.10 -4.75 -25.71
N PHE A 237 -4.09 -5.56 -25.30
CA PHE A 237 -3.93 -7.02 -25.19
C PHE A 237 -3.65 -7.65 -26.54
N GLN A 238 -4.39 -7.25 -27.57
CA GLN A 238 -4.20 -7.74 -28.94
C GLN A 238 -2.82 -7.34 -29.48
N GLN A 239 -2.38 -6.11 -29.27
CA GLN A 239 -1.04 -5.64 -29.63
C GLN A 239 0.07 -6.42 -28.93
N ALA A 240 -0.17 -6.84 -27.67
CA ALA A 240 0.75 -7.69 -26.92
C ALA A 240 0.68 -9.19 -27.32
N GLY A 241 -0.08 -9.54 -28.35
CA GLY A 241 -0.21 -10.92 -28.84
C GLY A 241 -1.00 -11.84 -27.91
N LEU A 242 -1.90 -11.28 -27.10
CA LEU A 242 -2.78 -12.06 -26.22
C LEU A 242 -4.08 -12.39 -26.95
N THR A 243 -4.58 -13.61 -26.75
CA THR A 243 -5.90 -14.02 -27.23
C THR A 243 -6.97 -13.32 -26.43
N LEU A 244 -7.89 -12.63 -27.10
CA LEU A 244 -8.99 -11.93 -26.45
C LEU A 244 -10.07 -12.91 -26.02
N LYS A 245 -10.61 -12.70 -24.83
CA LYS A 245 -11.78 -13.42 -24.33
C LYS A 245 -13.04 -12.64 -24.71
N ASP A 246 -14.09 -13.35 -25.12
CA ASP A 246 -15.39 -12.75 -25.41
C ASP A 246 -16.22 -12.60 -24.12
N ARG A 247 -15.95 -11.54 -23.36
CA ARG A 247 -16.62 -11.25 -22.08
C ARG A 247 -16.56 -9.76 -21.73
N SER A 248 -17.17 -9.38 -20.60
CA SER A 248 -17.09 -8.03 -20.04
C SER A 248 -15.64 -7.56 -19.94
N ILE A 249 -15.39 -6.30 -20.29
CA ILE A 249 -14.07 -5.68 -20.17
C ILE A 249 -13.79 -5.11 -18.78
N VAL A 250 -14.72 -5.22 -17.83
CA VAL A 250 -14.44 -4.92 -16.42
C VAL A 250 -13.37 -5.88 -15.94
N ASP A 251 -12.28 -5.36 -15.45
CA ASP A 251 -11.01 -6.09 -15.29
C ASP A 251 -11.14 -7.40 -14.48
N TYR A 252 -11.75 -7.36 -13.31
CA TYR A 252 -11.87 -8.55 -12.47
C TYR A 252 -12.85 -9.59 -13.06
N ILE A 253 -13.85 -9.16 -13.85
CA ILE A 253 -14.73 -10.06 -14.59
C ILE A 253 -13.98 -10.63 -15.79
N TYR A 254 -13.22 -9.80 -16.49
CA TYR A 254 -12.43 -10.23 -17.66
C TYR A 254 -11.38 -11.29 -17.28
N PHE A 255 -10.70 -11.11 -16.16
CA PHE A 255 -9.71 -12.06 -15.66
C PHE A 255 -10.33 -13.24 -14.92
N GLY A 256 -11.53 -13.10 -14.39
CA GLY A 256 -12.25 -14.13 -13.64
C GLY A 256 -12.70 -15.32 -14.50
N THR A 257 -13.41 -16.22 -13.85
CA THR A 257 -13.97 -17.43 -14.47
C THR A 257 -15.49 -17.37 -14.63
N GLN A 258 -16.15 -16.41 -14.00
CA GLN A 258 -17.61 -16.28 -14.04
C GLN A 258 -18.08 -15.94 -15.46
N SER A 259 -19.17 -16.57 -15.87
CA SER A 259 -19.89 -16.23 -17.10
C SER A 259 -20.94 -15.20 -16.77
N THR A 260 -20.99 -14.13 -17.52
CA THR A 260 -21.98 -13.05 -17.40
C THR A 260 -22.66 -12.83 -18.73
N THR A 261 -23.89 -12.31 -18.73
CA THR A 261 -24.49 -11.78 -19.95
C THR A 261 -23.75 -10.50 -20.32
N ASN A 262 -23.28 -10.41 -21.57
CA ASN A 262 -22.47 -9.28 -22.02
C ASN A 262 -23.18 -8.53 -23.13
N TYR A 263 -23.19 -7.23 -23.00
CA TYR A 263 -23.82 -6.31 -23.92
C TYR A 263 -22.76 -5.54 -24.71
N ARG A 264 -22.93 -5.48 -26.01
CA ARG A 264 -22.08 -4.67 -26.86
C ARG A 264 -22.50 -3.20 -26.77
N ILE A 265 -21.53 -2.33 -26.52
CA ILE A 265 -21.79 -0.90 -26.42
C ILE A 265 -21.72 -0.25 -27.79
N ASN A 266 -22.76 0.52 -28.19
CA ASN A 266 -22.84 1.19 -29.48
C ASN A 266 -21.73 2.26 -29.60
N LYS A 267 -21.22 2.45 -30.82
CA LYS A 267 -20.11 3.42 -31.10
C LYS A 267 -18.78 3.12 -30.43
N THR A 268 -18.58 1.89 -29.98
CA THR A 268 -17.31 1.40 -29.45
C THR A 268 -16.76 0.28 -30.35
N PRO A 269 -15.49 -0.10 -30.20
CA PRO A 269 -14.94 -1.25 -30.91
C PRO A 269 -15.67 -2.56 -30.58
N ASP A 270 -15.62 -3.55 -31.50
CA ASP A 270 -16.32 -4.82 -31.33
C ASP A 270 -16.01 -5.61 -30.09
N TRP A 271 -14.80 -5.47 -29.58
CA TRP A 271 -14.36 -6.08 -28.33
C TRP A 271 -14.89 -5.39 -27.07
N PHE A 272 -15.49 -4.21 -27.21
CA PHE A 272 -16.00 -3.45 -26.07
C PHE A 272 -17.36 -4.00 -25.63
N LYS A 273 -17.31 -4.91 -24.68
CA LYS A 273 -18.50 -5.52 -24.09
C LYS A 273 -18.53 -5.27 -22.59
N MET A 274 -19.71 -5.12 -22.04
CA MET A 274 -19.92 -4.89 -20.62
C MET A 274 -21.02 -5.81 -20.09
N ASP A 275 -20.86 -6.32 -18.91
CA ASP A 275 -21.90 -7.11 -18.24
C ASP A 275 -23.03 -6.21 -17.74
N GLU A 276 -24.19 -6.83 -17.47
CA GLU A 276 -25.41 -6.13 -17.07
C GLU A 276 -25.22 -5.26 -15.81
N GLY A 277 -24.52 -5.76 -14.79
CA GLY A 277 -24.31 -5.05 -13.54
C GLY A 277 -23.54 -3.73 -13.72
N HIS A 278 -22.63 -3.68 -14.69
CA HIS A 278 -21.79 -2.51 -14.91
C HIS A 278 -22.34 -1.51 -15.93
N LEU A 279 -23.40 -1.86 -16.69
CA LEU A 279 -24.04 -0.90 -17.58
C LEU A 279 -24.50 0.35 -16.81
N TYR A 280 -25.09 0.16 -15.64
CA TYR A 280 -25.52 1.26 -14.78
C TYR A 280 -24.35 2.04 -14.19
N VAL A 281 -23.32 1.36 -13.71
CA VAL A 281 -22.12 1.97 -13.12
C VAL A 281 -21.45 2.94 -14.11
N TYR A 282 -21.34 2.54 -15.37
CA TYR A 282 -20.75 3.34 -16.45
C TYR A 282 -21.78 4.16 -17.25
N GLN A 283 -23.00 4.31 -16.71
CA GLN A 283 -24.07 5.17 -17.27
C GLN A 283 -24.48 4.80 -18.70
N VAL A 284 -24.32 3.53 -19.07
CA VAL A 284 -24.77 3.00 -20.36
C VAL A 284 -26.27 2.73 -20.29
N ASN A 285 -27.00 3.16 -21.31
CA ASN A 285 -28.45 2.98 -21.39
C ASN A 285 -28.86 2.55 -22.81
N GLY A 286 -30.17 2.37 -23.07
CA GLY A 286 -30.71 1.94 -24.35
C GLY A 286 -30.32 2.78 -25.57
N THR A 287 -29.78 3.98 -25.42
CA THR A 287 -29.27 4.79 -26.51
C THR A 287 -27.81 4.49 -26.87
N THR A 288 -27.09 3.83 -25.98
CA THR A 288 -25.66 3.52 -26.14
C THR A 288 -25.37 2.04 -26.30
N CYS A 289 -26.38 1.16 -26.16
CA CYS A 289 -26.24 -0.27 -26.44
C CYS A 289 -26.91 -0.62 -27.81
N VAL A 290 -26.62 -1.83 -28.33
CA VAL A 290 -27.36 -2.41 -29.45
C VAL A 290 -28.77 -2.74 -28.99
N PRO A 291 -29.85 -2.27 -29.67
CA PRO A 291 -31.22 -2.36 -29.16
C PRO A 291 -31.72 -3.75 -28.75
N SER A 292 -31.23 -4.81 -29.39
CA SER A 292 -31.55 -6.20 -29.06
C SER A 292 -30.81 -6.74 -27.82
N GLU A 293 -29.84 -5.99 -27.32
CA GLU A 293 -28.92 -6.44 -26.29
C GLU A 293 -28.82 -5.45 -25.09
N CYS A 294 -29.63 -4.38 -25.14
CA CYS A 294 -29.58 -3.34 -24.11
C CYS A 294 -30.40 -3.67 -22.88
N TYR A 295 -29.89 -3.22 -21.74
CA TYR A 295 -30.64 -3.15 -20.51
C TYR A 295 -31.80 -2.16 -20.67
N THR A 296 -33.02 -2.64 -20.56
CA THR A 296 -34.23 -1.82 -20.44
C THR A 296 -34.54 -1.69 -18.97
N SER A 297 -34.25 -0.52 -18.41
CA SER A 297 -34.67 -0.18 -17.03
C SER A 297 -36.17 -0.10 -16.88
#